data_44d710b429bb96e11318bf2ef8414c1e
#
_entry.id   44d710b429bb96e11318bf2ef8414c1e
#
_cell.length_a   1.000
_cell.length_b   1.000
_cell.length_c   1.000
_cell.angle_alpha   90.00
_cell.angle_beta   90.00
_cell.angle_gamma   90.00
#
_symmetry.space_group_name_H-M   'P 1'
#
loop_
_entity.id
_entity.type
_entity.pdbx_description
1 polymer ?
#
loop_
_entity_poly.entity_id
_entity_poly.type
_entity_poly.pdbx_seq_one_letter_code
_entity_poly.pdbx_strand_id
1 'polypeptide(L)'
;GGKVDMAIEPMALLAAMKSKRPVKYRFTREDEMTVSSTRAAWRVSIKDGVMRDGRITARHVITHQDIGAYLRNSIYGAFKHASHMPGPYTVPNVWADVYCVFTNRTPSAAMRGFGVMPASFAIEMQMDRVAKAIHMDPWQFRLKNAFRNGDMKAHRREVWDAALVETIQAAARLTAKDLPEEYRQMSSAKRP
;
A
#
# COMPACT_ATOMS: atom_id res chain seq x y z
N GLY A 1 -13.61 1.33 8.36
CA GLY A 1 -14.57 1.02 8.25
C GLY A 1 -15.67 0.01 8.37
N GLY A 2 -16.90 0.45 8.63
CA GLY A 2 -18.05 -0.35 9.00
C GLY A 2 -18.61 -1.35 7.96
N LYS A 3 -17.79 -1.90 7.11
CA LYS A 3 -18.27 -2.91 6.15
C LYS A 3 -18.13 -4.36 6.62
N VAL A 4 -17.37 -4.60 7.67
CA VAL A 4 -16.95 -5.95 8.05
C VAL A 4 -17.18 -6.24 9.53
N ASP A 5 -17.26 -5.19 10.34
CA ASP A 5 -17.45 -5.31 11.77
C ASP A 5 -18.83 -4.79 12.16
N MET A 6 -19.66 -5.65 12.71
CA MET A 6 -20.92 -5.26 13.36
C MET A 6 -20.59 -4.80 14.78
N ALA A 7 -20.35 -3.51 14.97
CA ALA A 7 -19.97 -2.96 16.27
C ALA A 7 -21.19 -2.48 17.08
N ILE A 8 -22.14 -1.82 16.41
CA ILE A 8 -23.30 -1.19 17.07
C ILE A 8 -24.63 -1.84 16.72
N GLU A 9 -24.70 -2.55 15.60
CA GLU A 9 -25.96 -3.14 15.10
C GLU A 9 -26.58 -4.09 16.10
N PRO A 10 -25.85 -5.06 16.72
CA PRO A 10 -26.45 -5.97 17.72
C PRO A 10 -26.98 -5.23 18.95
N MET A 11 -26.28 -4.19 19.40
CA MET A 11 -26.71 -3.40 20.57
C MET A 11 -27.95 -2.58 20.25
N ALA A 12 -27.97 -1.92 19.10
CA ALA A 12 -29.12 -1.14 18.66
C ALA A 12 -30.35 -2.03 18.44
N LEU A 13 -30.15 -3.21 17.85
CA LEU A 13 -31.24 -4.20 17.66
C LEU A 13 -31.80 -4.69 19.00
N LEU A 14 -30.93 -5.10 19.92
CA LEU A 14 -31.36 -5.57 21.24
C LEU A 14 -32.11 -4.48 22.02
N ALA A 15 -31.62 -3.24 21.97
CA ALA A 15 -32.29 -2.10 22.60
C ALA A 15 -33.66 -1.83 21.99
N ALA A 16 -33.82 -1.91 20.66
CA ALA A 16 -35.09 -1.75 19.97
C ALA A 16 -36.06 -2.88 20.33
N MET A 17 -35.59 -4.12 20.38
CA MET A 17 -36.41 -5.27 20.79
C MET A 17 -36.94 -5.14 22.24
N LYS A 18 -36.09 -4.71 23.17
CA LYS A 18 -36.47 -4.54 24.58
C LYS A 18 -37.36 -3.34 24.81
N SER A 19 -37.09 -2.21 24.18
CA SER A 19 -37.87 -0.98 24.33
C SER A 19 -39.18 -0.98 23.51
N LYS A 20 -39.28 -1.84 22.50
CA LYS A 20 -40.36 -1.85 21.48
C LYS A 20 -40.54 -0.47 20.81
N ARG A 21 -39.46 0.26 20.65
CA ARG A 21 -39.41 1.60 20.05
C ARG A 21 -38.25 1.70 19.09
N PRO A 22 -38.28 2.61 18.10
CA PRO A 22 -37.13 2.93 17.27
C PRO A 22 -35.94 3.38 18.14
N VAL A 23 -34.74 2.84 17.86
CA VAL A 23 -33.52 3.18 18.58
C VAL A 23 -32.50 3.73 17.57
N LYS A 24 -31.89 4.85 17.93
CA LYS A 24 -30.74 5.43 17.22
C LYS A 24 -29.51 5.34 18.10
N TYR A 25 -28.45 4.76 17.57
CA TYR A 25 -27.13 4.68 18.22
C TYR A 25 -26.09 5.45 17.41
N ARG A 26 -25.21 6.16 18.08
CA ARG A 26 -24.12 6.90 17.45
C ARG A 26 -22.92 6.92 18.39
N PHE A 27 -21.77 6.49 17.88
CA PHE A 27 -20.51 6.66 18.58
C PHE A 27 -20.08 8.13 18.61
N THR A 28 -19.46 8.54 19.72
CA THR A 28 -18.61 9.73 19.74
C THR A 28 -17.30 9.45 19.01
N ARG A 29 -16.43 10.45 18.85
CA ARG A 29 -15.11 10.22 18.27
C ARG A 29 -14.25 9.37 19.22
N GLU A 30 -14.36 9.57 20.51
CA GLU A 30 -13.68 8.79 21.54
C GLU A 30 -14.10 7.32 21.49
N ASP A 31 -15.39 7.04 21.40
CA ASP A 31 -15.90 5.68 21.24
C ASP A 31 -15.35 5.02 19.97
N GLU A 32 -15.35 5.74 18.83
CA GLU A 32 -14.79 5.23 17.58
C GLU A 32 -13.32 4.84 17.70
N MET A 33 -12.53 5.60 18.45
CA MET A 33 -11.11 5.36 18.62
C MET A 33 -10.79 4.28 19.66
N THR A 34 -11.68 4.02 20.62
CA THR A 34 -11.45 3.10 21.73
C THR A 34 -12.16 1.76 21.61
N VAL A 35 -13.33 1.70 20.98
CA VAL A 35 -14.14 0.47 20.86
C VAL A 35 -14.35 -0.01 19.44
N SER A 36 -14.26 0.88 18.45
CA SER A 36 -14.39 0.51 17.04
C SER A 36 -13.03 0.08 16.47
N SER A 37 -13.09 -0.68 15.38
CA SER A 37 -11.88 -1.13 14.69
C SER A 37 -11.23 0.03 13.92
N THR A 38 -9.93 0.20 14.13
CA THR A 38 -9.15 1.24 13.48
C THR A 38 -8.18 0.65 12.42
N ARG A 39 -7.46 1.52 11.73
CA ARG A 39 -6.35 1.08 10.86
C ARG A 39 -5.25 0.49 11.73
N ALA A 40 -4.70 -0.65 11.31
CA ALA A 40 -3.51 -1.21 11.91
C ALA A 40 -2.34 -0.22 11.86
N ALA A 41 -1.50 -0.23 12.88
CA ALA A 41 -0.17 0.35 12.81
C ALA A 41 0.78 -0.62 12.07
N TRP A 42 1.73 -0.06 11.29
CA TRP A 42 2.63 -0.84 10.45
C TRP A 42 4.06 -0.37 10.66
N ARG A 43 4.96 -1.32 10.85
CA ARG A 43 6.40 -1.09 10.81
C ARG A 43 6.97 -1.84 9.61
N VAL A 44 7.51 -1.10 8.64
CA VAL A 44 8.00 -1.64 7.37
C VAL A 44 9.49 -1.36 7.25
N SER A 45 10.27 -2.41 7.01
CA SER A 45 11.69 -2.33 6.68
C SER A 45 11.88 -2.81 5.26
N ILE A 46 12.53 -2.00 4.41
CA ILE A 46 12.77 -2.32 3.00
C ILE A 46 14.26 -2.26 2.72
N LYS A 47 14.74 -3.26 1.99
CA LYS A 47 16.09 -3.33 1.44
C LYS A 47 16.00 -3.56 -0.06
N ASP A 48 16.59 -2.68 -0.87
CA ASP A 48 16.61 -2.83 -2.33
C ASP A 48 18.03 -3.10 -2.83
N GLY A 49 18.16 -4.05 -3.75
CA GLY A 49 19.32 -4.23 -4.61
C GLY A 49 19.14 -3.38 -5.86
N VAL A 50 20.08 -2.49 -6.13
CA VAL A 50 19.99 -1.53 -7.24
C VAL A 50 21.31 -1.52 -8.01
N MET A 51 21.22 -1.57 -9.33
CA MET A 51 22.36 -1.44 -10.21
C MET A 51 22.83 0.03 -10.27
N ARG A 52 24.08 0.27 -10.67
CA ARG A 52 24.62 1.63 -10.82
C ARG A 52 23.83 2.50 -11.80
N ASP A 53 23.17 1.88 -12.76
CA ASP A 53 22.31 2.57 -13.73
C ASP A 53 20.91 2.89 -13.18
N GLY A 54 20.60 2.53 -11.94
CA GLY A 54 19.33 2.79 -11.28
C GLY A 54 18.27 1.69 -11.45
N ARG A 55 18.54 0.56 -12.10
CA ARG A 55 17.58 -0.55 -12.17
C ARG A 55 17.49 -1.29 -10.84
N ILE A 56 16.30 -1.51 -10.35
CA ILE A 56 16.03 -2.34 -9.17
C ILE A 56 16.11 -3.81 -9.58
N THR A 57 16.90 -4.61 -8.87
CA THR A 57 17.10 -6.05 -9.14
C THR A 57 16.44 -6.95 -8.12
N ALA A 58 16.30 -6.47 -6.89
CA ALA A 58 15.68 -7.23 -5.82
C ALA A 58 15.10 -6.30 -4.75
N ARG A 59 14.07 -6.79 -4.05
CA ARG A 59 13.49 -6.13 -2.88
C ARG A 59 13.24 -7.13 -1.76
N HIS A 60 13.78 -6.87 -0.59
CA HIS A 60 13.48 -7.61 0.62
C HIS A 60 12.69 -6.71 1.57
N VAL A 61 11.55 -7.19 2.04
CA VAL A 61 10.64 -6.46 2.92
C VAL A 61 10.35 -7.29 4.15
N ILE A 62 10.47 -6.66 5.32
CA ILE A 62 10.01 -7.21 6.59
C ILE A 62 9.00 -6.24 7.16
N THR A 63 7.80 -6.73 7.43
CA THR A 63 6.69 -5.92 7.94
C THR A 63 6.10 -6.52 9.21
N HIS A 64 5.87 -5.67 10.21
CA HIS A 64 5.08 -6.00 11.39
C HIS A 64 3.79 -5.19 11.34
N GLN A 65 2.66 -5.89 11.35
CA GLN A 65 1.31 -5.32 11.45
C GLN A 65 0.79 -5.52 12.86
N ASP A 66 0.48 -4.44 13.55
CA ASP A 66 -0.22 -4.48 14.83
C ASP A 66 -1.72 -4.75 14.59
N ILE A 67 -2.18 -5.94 14.93
CA ILE A 67 -3.58 -6.34 14.74
C ILE A 67 -4.45 -6.09 15.96
N GLY A 68 -3.86 -5.62 17.07
CA GLY A 68 -4.56 -5.42 18.34
C GLY A 68 -4.80 -6.72 19.09
N ALA A 69 -5.75 -6.70 20.03
CA ALA A 69 -6.00 -7.81 20.96
C ALA A 69 -6.67 -9.03 20.32
N TYR A 70 -7.37 -8.84 19.21
CA TYR A 70 -8.13 -9.90 18.56
C TYR A 70 -7.91 -9.89 17.05
N LEU A 71 -7.72 -11.08 16.48
CA LEU A 71 -7.70 -11.25 15.04
C LEU A 71 -9.10 -11.07 14.48
N ARG A 72 -9.31 -9.99 13.74
CA ARG A 72 -10.49 -9.79 12.92
C ARG A 72 -10.14 -10.16 11.47
N ASN A 73 -10.51 -9.33 10.53
CA ASN A 73 -10.12 -9.51 9.13
C ASN A 73 -8.74 -8.90 8.78
N SER A 74 -7.95 -8.52 9.78
CA SER A 74 -6.64 -7.85 9.62
C SER A 74 -5.64 -8.65 8.77
N ILE A 75 -5.71 -9.98 8.81
CA ILE A 75 -4.84 -10.86 8.02
C ILE A 75 -4.99 -10.62 6.51
N TYR A 76 -6.19 -10.29 6.02
CA TYR A 76 -6.38 -9.95 4.60
C TYR A 76 -5.66 -8.65 4.22
N GLY A 77 -5.50 -7.75 5.20
CA GLY A 77 -4.67 -6.55 5.05
C GLY A 77 -3.20 -6.91 4.86
N ALA A 78 -2.69 -7.90 5.61
CA ALA A 78 -1.34 -8.40 5.46
C ALA A 78 -1.08 -9.01 4.07
N PHE A 79 -1.99 -9.85 3.57
CA PHE A 79 -1.89 -10.40 2.22
C PHE A 79 -1.87 -9.31 1.14
N LYS A 80 -2.78 -8.33 1.24
CA LYS A 80 -2.79 -7.20 0.31
C LYS A 80 -1.53 -6.36 0.42
N HIS A 81 -1.03 -6.13 1.62
CA HIS A 81 0.24 -5.43 1.84
C HIS A 81 1.39 -6.15 1.13
N ALA A 82 1.58 -7.44 1.41
CA ALA A 82 2.64 -8.25 0.80
C ALA A 82 2.58 -8.22 -0.74
N SER A 83 1.39 -8.41 -1.30
CA SER A 83 1.20 -8.43 -2.76
C SER A 83 1.45 -7.09 -3.45
N HIS A 84 1.39 -5.97 -2.71
CA HIS A 84 1.62 -4.62 -3.25
C HIS A 84 3.03 -4.08 -2.97
N MET A 85 3.88 -4.82 -2.23
CA MET A 85 5.23 -4.36 -1.88
C MET A 85 6.19 -4.13 -3.06
N PRO A 86 6.02 -4.75 -4.24
CA PRO A 86 6.77 -4.32 -5.41
C PRO A 86 6.44 -2.90 -5.89
N GLY A 87 5.24 -2.39 -5.54
CA GLY A 87 4.71 -1.15 -6.10
C GLY A 87 4.37 -1.31 -7.59
N PRO A 88 4.17 -0.21 -8.30
CA PRO A 88 3.95 -0.22 -9.75
C PRO A 88 5.29 -0.26 -10.52
N TYR A 89 6.27 -0.99 -9.99
CA TYR A 89 7.63 -1.05 -10.49
C TYR A 89 8.05 -2.47 -10.85
N THR A 90 8.90 -2.59 -11.86
CA THR A 90 9.52 -3.85 -12.27
C THR A 90 10.62 -4.22 -11.29
N VAL A 91 10.30 -5.12 -10.36
CA VAL A 91 11.24 -5.69 -9.39
C VAL A 91 11.29 -7.20 -9.61
N PRO A 92 12.35 -7.72 -10.24
CA PRO A 92 12.41 -9.13 -10.66
C PRO A 92 12.37 -10.13 -9.50
N ASN A 93 12.99 -9.77 -8.37
CA ASN A 93 13.12 -10.64 -7.21
C ASN A 93 12.56 -9.95 -5.99
N VAL A 94 11.51 -10.52 -5.39
CA VAL A 94 10.87 -9.96 -4.20
C VAL A 94 10.76 -11.03 -3.13
N TRP A 95 11.19 -10.68 -1.92
CA TRP A 95 10.96 -11.45 -0.71
C TRP A 95 10.23 -10.57 0.28
N ALA A 96 9.09 -11.00 0.78
CA ALA A 96 8.28 -10.24 1.71
C ALA A 96 7.81 -11.11 2.87
N ASP A 97 8.27 -10.78 4.07
CA ASP A 97 7.81 -11.36 5.33
C ASP A 97 6.85 -10.40 6.01
N VAL A 98 5.63 -10.84 6.30
CA VAL A 98 4.62 -10.02 6.97
C VAL A 98 4.14 -10.74 8.22
N TYR A 99 4.43 -10.15 9.37
CA TYR A 99 4.07 -10.65 10.69
C TYR A 99 2.87 -9.88 11.23
N CYS A 100 1.79 -10.60 11.54
CA CYS A 100 0.65 -10.06 12.28
C CYS A 100 0.91 -10.25 13.78
N VAL A 101 1.00 -9.15 14.51
CA VAL A 101 1.38 -9.15 15.93
C VAL A 101 0.18 -8.78 16.79
N PHE A 102 -0.15 -9.63 17.76
CA PHE A 102 -1.12 -9.31 18.78
C PHE A 102 -0.56 -8.31 19.79
N THR A 103 -1.38 -7.35 20.18
CA THR A 103 -1.04 -6.32 21.17
C THR A 103 -2.26 -6.00 22.03
N ASN A 104 -2.05 -5.28 23.14
CA ASN A 104 -3.12 -4.84 24.05
C ASN A 104 -3.86 -3.58 23.51
N ARG A 105 -3.91 -3.40 22.20
CA ARG A 105 -4.63 -2.29 21.57
C ARG A 105 -6.01 -2.71 21.07
N THR A 106 -6.84 -1.72 20.76
CA THR A 106 -8.08 -1.94 20.03
C THR A 106 -7.81 -2.74 18.76
N PRO A 107 -8.59 -3.80 18.47
CA PRO A 107 -8.39 -4.63 17.29
C PRO A 107 -8.43 -3.81 16.01
N SER A 108 -7.50 -4.06 15.11
CA SER A 108 -7.49 -3.44 13.81
C SER A 108 -8.39 -4.21 12.83
N ALA A 109 -8.96 -3.50 11.87
CA ALA A 109 -9.78 -4.10 10.81
C ALA A 109 -9.63 -3.36 9.49
N ALA A 110 -10.50 -3.72 8.54
CA ALA A 110 -10.48 -3.13 7.21
C ALA A 110 -10.76 -1.63 7.27
N MET A 111 -9.79 -0.85 6.87
CA MET A 111 -9.96 0.55 6.54
C MET A 111 -9.57 0.78 5.07
N ARG A 112 -10.23 1.74 4.42
CA ARG A 112 -10.06 2.00 2.98
C ARG A 112 -8.59 1.98 2.55
N GLY A 113 -8.26 1.16 1.54
CA GLY A 113 -6.89 0.85 1.11
C GLY A 113 -6.27 -0.37 1.77
N PHE A 114 -6.82 -0.88 2.84
CA PHE A 114 -6.61 -2.15 3.56
C PHE A 114 -5.26 -2.86 3.27
N GLY A 115 -4.18 -2.36 3.87
CA GLY A 115 -2.80 -2.85 3.67
C GLY A 115 -2.05 -2.18 2.52
N VAL A 116 -2.75 -1.63 1.52
CA VAL A 116 -2.10 -0.97 0.37
C VAL A 116 -1.56 0.42 0.74
N MET A 117 -2.29 1.18 1.56
CA MET A 117 -1.84 2.53 1.97
C MET A 117 -0.45 2.52 2.64
N PRO A 118 -0.20 1.71 3.69
CA PRO A 118 1.14 1.62 4.28
C PRO A 118 2.19 1.06 3.31
N ALA A 119 1.81 0.15 2.40
CA ALA A 119 2.71 -0.33 1.36
C ALA A 119 3.13 0.81 0.42
N SER A 120 2.17 1.55 -0.13
CA SER A 120 2.45 2.67 -1.05
C SER A 120 3.33 3.74 -0.37
N PHE A 121 3.00 4.12 0.87
CA PHE A 121 3.81 5.08 1.61
C PHE A 121 5.26 4.60 1.78
N ALA A 122 5.45 3.34 2.23
CA ALA A 122 6.77 2.78 2.47
C ALA A 122 7.59 2.66 1.17
N ILE A 123 6.95 2.22 0.08
CA ILE A 123 7.60 2.07 -1.23
C ILE A 123 8.05 3.42 -1.77
N GLU A 124 7.16 4.42 -1.78
CA GLU A 124 7.48 5.71 -2.38
C GLU A 124 8.56 6.47 -1.58
N MET A 125 8.53 6.36 -0.25
CA MET A 125 9.62 6.86 0.60
C MET A 125 10.94 6.13 0.34
N GLN A 126 10.90 4.83 0.08
CA GLN A 126 12.09 4.05 -0.28
C GLN A 126 12.62 4.44 -1.66
N MET A 127 11.75 4.65 -2.65
CA MET A 127 12.15 5.13 -3.98
C MET A 127 12.92 6.44 -3.89
N ASP A 128 12.45 7.41 -3.08
CA ASP A 128 13.16 8.68 -2.88
C ASP A 128 14.52 8.49 -2.18
N ARG A 129 14.56 7.64 -1.15
CA ARG A 129 15.81 7.34 -0.43
C ARG A 129 16.87 6.69 -1.33
N VAL A 130 16.44 5.73 -2.15
CA VAL A 130 17.34 5.04 -3.09
C VAL A 130 17.81 6.00 -4.17
N ALA A 131 16.93 6.77 -4.79
CA ALA A 131 17.28 7.78 -5.79
C ALA A 131 18.35 8.75 -5.25
N LYS A 132 18.15 9.26 -4.02
CA LYS A 132 19.13 10.11 -3.34
C LYS A 132 20.47 9.39 -3.12
N ALA A 133 20.45 8.13 -2.68
CA ALA A 133 21.65 7.37 -2.37
C ALA A 133 22.52 7.07 -3.60
N ILE A 134 21.89 6.94 -4.78
CA ILE A 134 22.61 6.72 -6.06
C ILE A 134 22.78 8.01 -6.87
N HIS A 135 22.47 9.17 -6.29
CA HIS A 135 22.55 10.48 -6.93
C HIS A 135 21.75 10.58 -8.24
N MET A 136 20.59 9.94 -8.31
CA MET A 136 19.66 9.98 -9.44
C MET A 136 18.45 10.85 -9.11
N ASP A 137 17.93 11.56 -10.10
CA ASP A 137 16.66 12.30 -9.95
C ASP A 137 15.51 11.33 -9.63
N PRO A 138 14.65 11.61 -8.62
CA PRO A 138 13.59 10.69 -8.22
C PRO A 138 12.55 10.39 -9.31
N TRP A 139 12.30 11.34 -10.24
CA TRP A 139 11.41 11.13 -11.37
C TRP A 139 12.01 10.17 -12.39
N GLN A 140 13.30 10.36 -12.71
CA GLN A 140 14.03 9.47 -13.61
C GLN A 140 14.12 8.06 -13.03
N PHE A 141 14.39 7.95 -11.72
CA PHE A 141 14.44 6.65 -11.04
C PHE A 141 13.11 5.89 -11.12
N ARG A 142 11.97 6.59 -10.93
CA ARG A 142 10.64 6.01 -11.10
C ARG A 142 10.36 5.60 -12.54
N LEU A 143 10.62 6.47 -13.50
CA LEU A 143 10.43 6.19 -14.93
C LEU A 143 11.25 5.00 -15.40
N LYS A 144 12.49 4.87 -14.92
CA LYS A 144 13.37 3.76 -15.26
C LYS A 144 12.83 2.41 -14.81
N ASN A 145 12.21 2.38 -13.63
CA ASN A 145 11.70 1.16 -13.00
C ASN A 145 10.18 0.97 -13.20
N ALA A 146 9.48 1.91 -13.83
CA ALA A 146 8.04 1.82 -14.05
C ALA A 146 7.66 0.55 -14.82
N PHE A 147 6.55 -0.06 -14.44
CA PHE A 147 5.95 -1.16 -15.18
C PHE A 147 5.65 -0.76 -16.63
N ARG A 148 5.92 -1.69 -17.54
CA ARG A 148 5.50 -1.64 -18.93
C ARG A 148 4.70 -2.87 -19.29
N ASN A 149 3.95 -2.80 -20.37
CA ASN A 149 3.22 -3.95 -20.88
C ASN A 149 4.18 -5.11 -21.15
N GLY A 150 3.80 -6.30 -20.73
CA GLY A 150 4.62 -7.50 -20.82
C GLY A 150 5.60 -7.72 -19.65
N ASP A 151 5.82 -6.73 -18.77
CA ASP A 151 6.65 -6.94 -17.59
C ASP A 151 5.99 -7.97 -16.65
N MET A 152 6.82 -8.78 -16.00
CA MET A 152 6.34 -9.79 -15.05
C MET A 152 6.28 -9.21 -13.64
N LYS A 153 5.09 -9.24 -13.03
CA LYS A 153 4.92 -8.89 -11.62
C LYS A 153 5.53 -9.96 -10.71
N ALA A 154 5.90 -9.59 -9.48
CA ALA A 154 6.47 -10.52 -8.51
C ALA A 154 5.59 -11.75 -8.23
N HIS A 155 4.27 -11.62 -8.32
CA HIS A 155 3.31 -12.72 -8.15
C HIS A 155 3.01 -13.48 -9.46
N ARG A 156 3.92 -13.42 -10.43
CA ARG A 156 3.89 -14.18 -11.69
C ARG A 156 2.69 -13.88 -12.61
N ARG A 157 2.20 -12.64 -12.58
CA ARG A 157 1.22 -12.14 -13.56
C ARG A 157 1.86 -11.08 -14.45
N GLU A 158 1.61 -11.16 -15.73
CA GLU A 158 2.04 -10.17 -16.69
C GLU A 158 1.29 -8.84 -16.50
N VAL A 159 1.95 -7.74 -16.81
CA VAL A 159 1.37 -6.39 -16.81
C VAL A 159 0.67 -6.13 -18.13
N TRP A 160 -0.59 -5.71 -18.07
CA TRP A 160 -1.39 -5.26 -19.20
C TRP A 160 -1.92 -3.85 -18.92
N ASP A 161 -2.14 -3.09 -19.98
CA ASP A 161 -2.68 -1.73 -19.93
C ASP A 161 -1.92 -0.80 -18.97
N ALA A 162 -0.59 -0.91 -18.96
CA ALA A 162 0.27 -0.04 -18.17
C ALA A 162 0.19 1.40 -18.69
N ALA A 163 0.10 2.37 -17.77
CA ALA A 163 0.08 3.80 -18.09
C ALA A 163 0.90 4.64 -17.08
N LEU A 164 1.78 3.99 -16.30
CA LEU A 164 2.54 4.69 -15.26
C LEU A 164 3.53 5.68 -15.86
N VAL A 165 4.20 5.31 -16.94
CA VAL A 165 5.17 6.18 -17.62
C VAL A 165 4.49 7.47 -18.08
N GLU A 166 3.39 7.35 -18.79
CA GLU A 166 2.59 8.48 -19.31
C GLU A 166 2.03 9.34 -18.17
N THR A 167 1.62 8.70 -17.07
CA THR A 167 1.12 9.41 -15.87
C THR A 167 2.22 10.25 -15.22
N ILE A 168 3.42 9.69 -15.04
CA ILE A 168 4.57 10.42 -14.49
C ILE A 168 4.96 11.58 -15.42
N GLN A 169 5.02 11.35 -16.74
CA GLN A 169 5.32 12.39 -17.72
C GLN A 169 4.27 13.52 -17.71
N ALA A 170 2.99 13.17 -17.59
CA ALA A 170 1.92 14.16 -17.49
C ALA A 170 2.06 15.01 -16.22
N ALA A 171 2.34 14.38 -15.08
CA ALA A 171 2.60 15.07 -13.83
C ALA A 171 3.82 16.00 -13.93
N ALA A 172 4.91 15.55 -14.56
CA ALA A 172 6.10 16.37 -14.79
C ALA A 172 5.77 17.62 -15.62
N ARG A 173 4.99 17.46 -16.70
CA ARG A 173 4.53 18.63 -17.50
C ARG A 173 3.69 19.60 -16.67
N LEU A 174 2.76 19.12 -15.88
CA LEU A 174 1.88 19.97 -15.04
C LEU A 174 2.65 20.73 -13.95
N THR A 175 3.76 20.17 -13.48
CA THR A 175 4.60 20.80 -12.44
C THR A 175 5.81 21.52 -13.01
N ALA A 176 5.89 21.71 -14.32
CA ALA A 176 7.03 22.29 -15.03
C ALA A 176 8.38 21.61 -14.70
N LYS A 177 8.34 20.32 -14.36
CA LYS A 177 9.53 19.52 -14.14
C LYS A 177 10.17 19.16 -15.48
N ASP A 178 11.39 19.64 -15.71
CA ASP A 178 12.15 19.23 -16.88
C ASP A 178 12.64 17.78 -16.75
N LEU A 179 12.39 17.00 -17.78
CA LEU A 179 12.85 15.62 -17.91
C LEU A 179 13.80 15.53 -19.12
N PRO A 180 14.95 14.82 -19.02
CA PRO A 180 15.79 14.51 -20.17
C PRO A 180 15.00 13.86 -21.31
N GLU A 181 15.44 14.08 -22.56
CA GLU A 181 14.74 13.61 -23.76
C GLU A 181 14.46 12.11 -23.75
N GLU A 182 15.40 11.31 -23.31
CA GLU A 182 15.22 9.85 -23.18
C GLU A 182 14.03 9.46 -22.32
N TYR A 183 13.74 10.22 -21.25
CA TYR A 183 12.61 9.97 -20.34
C TYR A 183 11.29 10.57 -20.88
N ARG A 184 11.36 11.62 -21.69
CA ARG A 184 10.19 12.18 -22.39
C ARG A 184 9.66 11.27 -23.49
N GLN A 185 10.55 10.53 -24.15
CA GLN A 185 10.21 9.60 -25.24
C GLN A 185 9.84 8.19 -24.74
N MET A 186 9.99 7.90 -23.45
CA MET A 186 9.57 6.60 -22.88
C MET A 186 8.07 6.39 -23.02
N SER A 187 7.66 5.13 -23.12
CA SER A 187 6.25 4.72 -23.11
C SER A 187 6.04 3.47 -22.25
N SER A 188 4.82 3.22 -21.86
CA SER A 188 4.41 1.97 -21.20
C SER A 188 4.23 0.80 -22.17
N ALA A 189 4.57 0.95 -23.45
CA ALA A 189 4.60 -0.15 -24.42
C ALA A 189 5.56 -1.27 -23.96
N LYS A 190 5.34 -2.48 -24.49
CA LYS A 190 6.22 -3.63 -24.23
C LYS A 190 7.67 -3.27 -24.60
N ARG A 191 8.60 -3.65 -23.74
CA ARG A 191 10.03 -3.52 -24.04
C ARG A 191 10.40 -4.42 -25.22
N PRO A 192 11.29 -3.97 -26.10
CA PRO A 192 11.79 -4.79 -27.20
C PRO A 192 12.51 -6.04 -26.70
#